data_fa51217f70f4836c2f382de8f99a8b57
#
_entry.id   fa51217f70f4836c2f382de8f99a8b57
#
_cell.length_a   1.000
_cell.length_b   1.000
_cell.length_c   1.000
_cell.angle_alpha   90.00
_cell.angle_beta   90.00
_cell.angle_gamma   90.00
#
_symmetry.space_group_name_H-M   'P 1'
#
loop_
_entity.id
_entity.type
_entity.pdbx_description
1 polymer ?
#
loop_
_entity_poly.entity_id
_entity_poly.type
_entity_poly.pdbx_seq_one_letter_code
_entity_poly.pdbx_strand_id
1 'polypeptide(L)'
;LQKNALAIILIILGLIVLAVPMLGILPFSVLTGLGVAFLGIGLILAGFSDRNVSSGLGLLEIVLGIIALILGLGFILNPSLFSFVAGLLVALAGLFLVITGIVSVFSQSGGSRWNGVIAIIIGLIYLVFGYIIKNPSYLGILIGLWLLVTGIIMIFQKD
;
A
#
# COMPACT_ATOMS: atom_id res chain seq x y z
N LEU A 1 -3.10 31.20 10.22
CA LEU A 1 -3.45 31.46 8.81
C LEU A 1 -3.08 30.31 7.88
N GLN A 2 -1.89 29.75 7.97
CA GLN A 2 -1.45 28.63 7.11
C GLN A 2 -2.23 27.34 7.35
N LYS A 3 -2.57 27.02 8.60
CA LYS A 3 -3.29 25.82 8.99
C LYS A 3 -4.72 25.79 8.42
N ASN A 4 -5.45 26.90 8.54
CA ASN A 4 -6.80 26.99 8.00
C ASN A 4 -6.82 26.92 6.47
N ALA A 5 -5.83 27.51 5.81
CA ALA A 5 -5.67 27.40 4.37
C ALA A 5 -5.41 25.96 3.92
N LEU A 6 -4.54 25.24 4.62
CA LEU A 6 -4.28 23.81 4.36
C LEU A 6 -5.53 22.95 4.59
N ALA A 7 -6.27 23.21 5.67
CA ALA A 7 -7.51 22.49 5.97
C ALA A 7 -8.57 22.67 4.86
N ILE A 8 -8.74 23.91 4.38
CA ILE A 8 -9.66 24.20 3.27
C ILE A 8 -9.22 23.50 1.99
N ILE A 9 -7.91 23.52 1.68
CA ILE A 9 -7.36 22.83 0.51
C ILE A 9 -7.63 21.32 0.60
N LEU A 10 -7.40 20.70 1.76
CA LEU A 10 -7.66 19.28 1.96
C LEU A 10 -9.13 18.92 1.80
N ILE A 11 -10.05 19.75 2.28
CA ILE A 11 -11.49 19.56 2.12
C ILE A 11 -11.87 19.63 0.64
N ILE A 12 -11.40 20.66 -0.07
CA ILE A 12 -11.69 20.83 -1.51
C ILE A 12 -11.14 19.65 -2.30
N LEU A 13 -9.88 19.27 -2.05
CA LEU A 13 -9.26 18.10 -2.69
C LEU A 13 -10.02 16.82 -2.37
N GLY A 14 -10.42 16.61 -1.11
CA GLY A 14 -11.22 15.47 -0.69
C GLY A 14 -12.55 15.38 -1.45
N LEU A 15 -13.26 16.51 -1.61
CA LEU A 15 -14.51 16.56 -2.39
C LEU A 15 -14.27 16.28 -3.88
N ILE A 16 -13.21 16.82 -4.47
CA ILE A 16 -12.84 16.55 -5.87
C ILE A 16 -12.54 15.07 -6.07
N VAL A 17 -11.76 14.47 -5.17
CA VAL A 17 -11.41 13.04 -5.22
C VAL A 17 -12.65 12.16 -5.03
N LEU A 18 -13.60 12.55 -4.16
CA LEU A 18 -14.87 11.83 -4.01
C LEU A 18 -15.73 11.89 -5.27
N ALA A 19 -15.71 13.03 -5.98
CA ALA A 19 -16.42 13.18 -7.25
C ALA A 19 -15.76 12.39 -8.39
N VAL A 20 -14.43 12.32 -8.41
CA VAL A 20 -13.62 11.58 -9.40
C VAL A 20 -12.56 10.73 -8.69
N PRO A 21 -12.91 9.52 -8.23
CA PRO A 21 -12.03 8.69 -7.40
C PRO A 21 -10.66 8.37 -8.01
N MET A 22 -10.59 8.30 -9.33
CA MET A 22 -9.33 8.04 -10.04
C MET A 22 -8.27 9.13 -9.83
N LEU A 23 -8.68 10.37 -9.58
CA LEU A 23 -7.74 11.47 -9.30
C LEU A 23 -6.97 11.28 -7.99
N GLY A 24 -7.57 10.60 -7.01
CA GLY A 24 -6.92 10.31 -5.74
C GLY A 24 -5.83 9.25 -5.85
N ILE A 25 -5.96 8.31 -6.78
CA ILE A 25 -5.02 7.18 -6.93
C ILE A 25 -3.82 7.56 -7.79
N LEU A 26 -4.00 8.43 -8.79
CA LEU A 26 -2.98 8.80 -9.76
C LEU A 26 -1.64 9.20 -9.10
N PRO A 27 -1.59 10.13 -8.12
CA PRO A 27 -0.32 10.53 -7.52
C PRO A 27 0.37 9.36 -6.82
N PHE A 28 -0.38 8.54 -6.08
CA PHE A 28 0.17 7.38 -5.36
C PHE A 28 0.68 6.31 -6.33
N SER A 29 -0.06 6.05 -7.40
CA SER A 29 0.33 5.08 -8.43
C SER A 29 1.61 5.51 -9.14
N VAL A 30 1.71 6.78 -9.54
CA VAL A 30 2.89 7.32 -10.23
C VAL A 30 4.10 7.36 -9.31
N LEU A 31 3.97 7.86 -8.07
CA LEU A 31 5.08 7.92 -7.11
C LEU A 31 5.59 6.53 -6.75
N THR A 32 4.67 5.60 -6.47
CA THR A 32 5.05 4.22 -6.17
C THR A 32 5.68 3.55 -7.39
N GLY A 33 5.12 3.77 -8.57
CA GLY A 33 5.64 3.25 -9.82
C GLY A 33 7.06 3.74 -10.12
N LEU A 34 7.34 5.03 -9.94
CA LEU A 34 8.68 5.59 -10.05
C LEU A 34 9.64 4.94 -9.04
N GLY A 35 9.24 4.85 -7.76
CA GLY A 35 10.06 4.22 -6.73
C GLY A 35 10.40 2.77 -7.07
N VAL A 36 9.41 1.98 -7.48
CA VAL A 36 9.61 0.57 -7.87
C VAL A 36 10.46 0.44 -9.13
N ALA A 37 10.29 1.34 -10.12
CA ALA A 37 11.12 1.34 -11.31
C ALA A 37 12.59 1.67 -10.99
N PHE A 38 12.84 2.67 -10.13
CA PHE A 38 14.20 2.99 -9.67
C PHE A 38 14.84 1.83 -8.89
N LEU A 39 14.07 1.17 -8.02
CA LEU A 39 14.53 -0.06 -7.33
C LEU A 39 14.86 -1.16 -8.34
N GLY A 40 14.05 -1.33 -9.38
CA GLY A 40 14.30 -2.27 -10.45
C GLY A 40 15.63 -2.01 -11.17
N ILE A 41 15.90 -0.76 -11.53
CA ILE A 41 17.17 -0.35 -12.14
C ILE A 41 18.33 -0.65 -11.17
N GLY A 42 18.19 -0.29 -9.89
CA GLY A 42 19.20 -0.55 -8.86
C GLY A 42 19.53 -2.03 -8.72
N LEU A 43 18.51 -2.91 -8.70
CA LEU A 43 18.70 -4.36 -8.63
C LEU A 43 19.37 -4.91 -9.89
N ILE A 44 19.05 -4.41 -11.07
CA ILE A 44 19.72 -4.83 -12.30
C ILE A 44 21.20 -4.47 -12.24
N LEU A 45 21.53 -3.25 -11.85
CA LEU A 45 22.93 -2.81 -11.73
C LEU A 45 23.69 -3.58 -10.66
N ALA A 46 23.07 -3.82 -9.48
CA ALA A 46 23.65 -4.66 -8.41
C ALA A 46 23.91 -6.09 -8.91
N GLY A 47 22.94 -6.69 -9.59
CA GLY A 47 23.05 -8.04 -10.12
C GLY A 47 24.17 -8.21 -11.14
N PHE A 48 24.45 -7.19 -11.95
CA PHE A 48 25.63 -7.22 -12.84
C PHE A 48 26.94 -7.16 -12.07
N SER A 49 27.01 -6.41 -10.96
CA SER A 49 28.17 -6.34 -10.10
C SER A 49 28.40 -7.66 -9.34
N ASP A 50 27.34 -8.24 -8.81
CA ASP A 50 27.40 -9.40 -7.93
C ASP A 50 27.58 -10.73 -8.67
N ARG A 51 27.43 -10.74 -10.00
CA ARG A 51 27.77 -11.90 -10.84
C ARG A 51 29.22 -12.37 -10.67
N ASN A 52 30.10 -11.44 -10.33
CA ASN A 52 31.54 -11.77 -10.11
C ASN A 52 31.76 -12.46 -8.75
N VAL A 53 30.83 -12.29 -7.80
CA VAL A 53 30.93 -12.91 -6.46
C VAL A 53 30.11 -14.19 -6.40
N SER A 54 28.87 -14.16 -6.92
CA SER A 54 27.99 -15.33 -7.00
C SER A 54 27.08 -15.20 -8.22
N SER A 55 27.29 -16.09 -9.19
CA SER A 55 26.49 -16.11 -10.42
C SER A 55 25.00 -16.28 -10.16
N GLY A 56 24.62 -17.06 -9.15
CA GLY A 56 23.21 -17.30 -8.79
C GLY A 56 22.52 -16.08 -8.20
N LEU A 57 23.17 -15.37 -7.29
CA LEU A 57 22.64 -14.16 -6.66
C LEU A 57 22.51 -13.04 -7.68
N GLY A 58 23.55 -12.79 -8.49
CA GLY A 58 23.47 -11.74 -9.51
C GLY A 58 22.39 -11.99 -10.56
N LEU A 59 22.15 -13.26 -10.93
CA LEU A 59 21.05 -13.59 -11.84
C LEU A 59 19.67 -13.31 -11.20
N LEU A 60 19.50 -13.71 -9.94
CA LEU A 60 18.27 -13.49 -9.19
C LEU A 60 17.95 -11.98 -9.06
N GLU A 61 18.94 -11.16 -8.75
CA GLU A 61 18.81 -9.72 -8.66
C GLU A 61 18.40 -9.08 -10.00
N ILE A 62 19.01 -9.53 -11.11
CA ILE A 62 18.65 -9.05 -12.45
C ILE A 62 17.20 -9.41 -12.77
N VAL A 63 16.78 -10.65 -12.51
CA VAL A 63 15.41 -11.10 -12.78
C VAL A 63 14.40 -10.31 -11.93
N LEU A 64 14.67 -10.17 -10.63
CA LEU A 64 13.82 -9.36 -9.74
C LEU A 64 13.80 -7.89 -10.15
N GLY A 65 14.93 -7.35 -10.60
CA GLY A 65 15.03 -5.98 -11.10
C GLY A 65 14.21 -5.75 -12.36
N ILE A 66 14.21 -6.69 -13.30
CA ILE A 66 13.37 -6.62 -14.50
C ILE A 66 11.88 -6.68 -14.12
N ILE A 67 11.49 -7.57 -13.23
CA ILE A 67 10.10 -7.67 -12.75
C ILE A 67 9.68 -6.36 -12.08
N ALA A 68 10.53 -5.81 -11.20
CA ALA A 68 10.26 -4.55 -10.52
C ALA A 68 10.14 -3.39 -11.52
N LEU A 69 10.98 -3.34 -12.53
CA LEU A 69 10.93 -2.30 -13.56
C LEU A 69 9.64 -2.38 -14.39
N ILE A 70 9.23 -3.58 -14.79
CA ILE A 70 7.96 -3.79 -15.50
C ILE A 70 6.76 -3.39 -14.64
N LEU A 71 6.75 -3.79 -13.35
CA LEU A 71 5.70 -3.42 -12.41
C LEU A 71 5.66 -1.91 -12.15
N GLY A 72 6.82 -1.28 -11.98
CA GLY A 72 6.93 0.16 -11.78
C GLY A 72 6.37 0.95 -12.95
N LEU A 73 6.74 0.60 -14.17
CA LEU A 73 6.17 1.18 -15.38
C LEU A 73 4.67 0.89 -15.50
N GLY A 74 4.26 -0.32 -15.15
CA GLY A 74 2.85 -0.71 -15.14
C GLY A 74 2.02 0.16 -14.20
N PHE A 75 2.53 0.50 -13.02
CA PHE A 75 1.84 1.38 -12.08
C PHE A 75 1.73 2.82 -12.59
N ILE A 76 2.77 3.33 -13.26
CA ILE A 76 2.73 4.67 -13.86
C ILE A 76 1.67 4.76 -14.96
N LEU A 77 1.60 3.73 -15.81
CA LEU A 77 0.71 3.72 -16.96
C LEU A 77 -0.72 3.29 -16.63
N ASN A 78 -0.89 2.49 -15.59
CA ASN A 78 -2.19 1.91 -15.21
C ASN A 78 -2.43 1.95 -13.70
N PRO A 79 -3.12 2.99 -13.18
CA PRO A 79 -3.45 3.08 -11.76
C PRO A 79 -4.30 1.91 -11.23
N SER A 80 -5.07 1.25 -12.09
CA SER A 80 -5.85 0.07 -11.72
C SER A 80 -4.95 -1.12 -11.36
N LEU A 81 -3.81 -1.26 -12.04
CA LEU A 81 -2.81 -2.27 -11.71
C LEU A 81 -2.20 -2.00 -10.33
N PHE A 82 -1.91 -0.74 -10.02
CA PHE A 82 -1.44 -0.34 -8.69
C PHE A 82 -2.45 -0.72 -7.61
N SER A 83 -3.72 -0.36 -7.80
CA SER A 83 -4.80 -0.67 -6.86
C SER A 83 -4.97 -2.18 -6.66
N PHE A 84 -4.92 -2.97 -7.74
CA PHE A 84 -5.00 -4.42 -7.69
C PHE A 84 -3.85 -5.03 -6.88
N VAL A 85 -2.61 -4.63 -7.16
CA VAL A 85 -1.43 -5.14 -6.45
C VAL A 85 -1.43 -4.69 -4.99
N ALA A 86 -1.77 -3.43 -4.69
CA ALA A 86 -1.90 -2.94 -3.33
C ALA A 86 -2.94 -3.75 -2.53
N GLY A 87 -4.12 -3.98 -3.11
CA GLY A 87 -5.16 -4.81 -2.49
C GLY A 87 -4.73 -6.25 -2.27
N LEU A 88 -3.98 -6.83 -3.21
CA LEU A 88 -3.42 -8.17 -3.07
C LEU A 88 -2.43 -8.25 -1.90
N LEU A 89 -1.51 -7.28 -1.80
CA LEU A 89 -0.53 -7.24 -0.70
C LEU A 89 -1.20 -7.08 0.66
N VAL A 90 -2.22 -6.22 0.76
CA VAL A 90 -3.01 -6.04 1.99
C VAL A 90 -3.75 -7.34 2.35
N ALA A 91 -4.34 -8.02 1.37
CA ALA A 91 -5.01 -9.30 1.59
C ALA A 91 -4.03 -10.40 2.03
N LEU A 92 -2.85 -10.48 1.43
CA LEU A 92 -1.80 -11.42 1.84
C LEU A 92 -1.31 -11.15 3.27
N ALA A 93 -1.12 -9.88 3.64
CA ALA A 93 -0.82 -9.50 5.02
C ALA A 93 -1.93 -9.92 5.99
N GLY A 94 -3.19 -9.72 5.61
CA GLY A 94 -4.35 -10.18 6.37
C GLY A 94 -4.38 -11.70 6.54
N LEU A 95 -4.13 -12.44 5.46
CA LEU A 95 -4.06 -13.90 5.50
C LEU A 95 -2.94 -14.38 6.46
N PHE A 96 -1.76 -13.75 6.37
CA PHE A 96 -0.64 -14.06 7.26
C PHE A 96 -1.00 -13.79 8.73
N LEU A 97 -1.67 -12.68 9.03
CA LEU A 97 -2.13 -12.35 10.38
C LEU A 97 -3.16 -13.36 10.90
N VAL A 98 -4.09 -13.81 10.05
CA VAL A 98 -5.06 -14.84 10.44
C VAL A 98 -4.37 -16.17 10.75
N ILE A 99 -3.43 -16.59 9.90
CA ILE A 99 -2.68 -17.86 10.12
C ILE A 99 -1.88 -17.79 11.42
N THR A 100 -1.10 -16.72 11.60
CA THR A 100 -0.28 -16.55 12.83
C THR A 100 -1.17 -16.39 14.07
N GLY A 101 -2.31 -15.72 13.94
CA GLY A 101 -3.30 -15.61 15.00
C GLY A 101 -3.89 -16.96 15.41
N ILE A 102 -4.25 -17.81 14.45
CA ILE A 102 -4.73 -19.16 14.71
C ILE A 102 -3.67 -19.98 15.46
N VAL A 103 -2.44 -19.98 14.96
CA VAL A 103 -1.32 -20.67 15.63
C VAL A 103 -1.13 -20.18 17.06
N SER A 104 -1.23 -18.86 17.29
CA SER A 104 -1.09 -18.25 18.62
C SER A 104 -2.20 -18.63 19.57
N VAL A 105 -3.45 -18.76 19.08
CA VAL A 105 -4.60 -19.21 19.92
C VAL A 105 -4.42 -20.63 20.42
N PHE A 106 -3.83 -21.52 19.60
CA PHE A 106 -3.55 -22.91 19.99
C PHE A 106 -2.27 -23.05 20.80
N SER A 107 -1.47 -22.02 20.94
CA SER A 107 -0.30 -21.99 21.82
C SER A 107 -0.74 -22.05 23.29
N GLN A 108 -0.03 -22.85 24.10
CA GLN A 108 -0.43 -23.13 25.51
C GLN A 108 -0.20 -21.97 26.49
N SER A 109 0.42 -20.86 26.06
CA SER A 109 0.66 -19.68 26.91
C SER A 109 -0.54 -18.75 26.93
N GLY A 110 -1.10 -18.46 28.11
CA GLY A 110 -2.34 -17.69 28.27
C GLY A 110 -2.31 -16.26 27.68
N GLY A 111 -1.16 -15.56 27.71
CA GLY A 111 -1.01 -14.24 27.08
C GLY A 111 -0.99 -14.27 25.55
N SER A 112 -0.54 -15.38 24.97
CA SER A 112 -0.48 -15.58 23.52
C SER A 112 -1.87 -15.76 22.89
N ARG A 113 -2.82 -16.32 23.60
CA ARG A 113 -4.19 -16.56 23.11
C ARG A 113 -4.92 -15.26 22.80
N TRP A 114 -4.86 -14.27 23.68
CA TRP A 114 -5.49 -12.95 23.45
C TRP A 114 -4.87 -12.23 22.27
N ASN A 115 -3.54 -12.25 22.17
CA ASN A 115 -2.85 -11.70 21.01
C ASN A 115 -3.24 -12.41 19.70
N GLY A 116 -3.45 -13.74 19.77
CA GLY A 116 -3.93 -14.53 18.65
C GLY A 116 -5.33 -14.13 18.19
N VAL A 117 -6.27 -13.94 19.12
CA VAL A 117 -7.63 -13.47 18.80
C VAL A 117 -7.60 -12.09 18.14
N ILE A 118 -6.83 -11.16 18.71
CA ILE A 118 -6.66 -9.81 18.15
C ILE A 118 -6.05 -9.88 16.74
N ALA A 119 -5.04 -10.71 16.53
CA ALA A 119 -4.41 -10.90 15.23
C ALA A 119 -5.40 -11.46 14.19
N ILE A 120 -6.28 -12.39 14.57
CA ILE A 120 -7.33 -12.92 13.68
C ILE A 120 -8.30 -11.80 13.29
N ILE A 121 -8.78 -11.02 14.25
CA ILE A 121 -9.73 -9.93 13.99
C ILE A 121 -9.10 -8.90 13.05
N ILE A 122 -7.87 -8.46 13.34
CA ILE A 122 -7.15 -7.52 12.48
C ILE A 122 -6.91 -8.13 11.10
N GLY A 123 -6.51 -9.39 11.02
CA GLY A 123 -6.29 -10.11 9.76
C GLY A 123 -7.55 -10.20 8.90
N LEU A 124 -8.71 -10.46 9.50
CA LEU A 124 -10.00 -10.44 8.79
C LEU A 124 -10.35 -9.05 8.27
N ILE A 125 -10.09 -8.00 9.05
CA ILE A 125 -10.26 -6.61 8.61
C ILE A 125 -9.36 -6.33 7.40
N TYR A 126 -8.09 -6.75 7.44
CA TYR A 126 -7.15 -6.61 6.31
C TYR A 126 -7.61 -7.36 5.07
N LEU A 127 -8.20 -8.56 5.21
CA LEU A 127 -8.75 -9.31 4.08
C LEU A 127 -9.91 -8.55 3.42
N VAL A 128 -10.81 -7.98 4.20
CA VAL A 128 -11.93 -7.17 3.70
C VAL A 128 -11.40 -5.92 2.99
N PHE A 129 -10.49 -5.18 3.63
CA PHE A 129 -9.88 -4.01 3.01
C PHE A 129 -9.07 -4.35 1.76
N GLY A 130 -8.30 -5.44 1.77
CA GLY A 130 -7.58 -5.91 0.61
C GLY A 130 -8.49 -6.19 -0.59
N TYR A 131 -9.66 -6.77 -0.35
CA TYR A 131 -10.67 -6.97 -1.39
C TYR A 131 -11.23 -5.64 -1.95
N ILE A 132 -11.54 -4.70 -1.06
CA ILE A 132 -12.08 -3.38 -1.42
C ILE A 132 -11.03 -2.58 -2.21
N ILE A 133 -9.77 -2.58 -1.76
CA ILE A 133 -8.67 -1.81 -2.37
C ILE A 133 -8.34 -2.29 -3.80
N LYS A 134 -8.60 -3.55 -4.15
CA LYS A 134 -8.40 -4.05 -5.52
C LYS A 134 -9.16 -3.26 -6.58
N ASN A 135 -10.28 -2.67 -6.21
CA ASN A 135 -11.04 -1.80 -7.10
C ASN A 135 -10.54 -0.35 -6.95
N PRO A 136 -10.02 0.26 -8.04
CA PRO A 136 -9.46 1.62 -7.99
C PRO A 136 -10.48 2.66 -7.54
N SER A 137 -11.76 2.50 -7.88
CA SER A 137 -12.81 3.44 -7.46
C SER A 137 -12.98 3.45 -5.94
N TYR A 138 -12.99 2.31 -5.29
CA TYR A 138 -13.10 2.23 -3.82
C TYR A 138 -11.86 2.77 -3.12
N LEU A 139 -10.67 2.49 -3.65
CA LEU A 139 -9.43 3.04 -3.10
C LEU A 139 -9.43 4.57 -3.21
N GLY A 140 -9.87 5.12 -4.34
CA GLY A 140 -10.00 6.56 -4.53
C GLY A 140 -11.00 7.19 -3.55
N ILE A 141 -12.15 6.56 -3.32
CA ILE A 141 -13.14 7.01 -2.34
C ILE A 141 -12.54 7.02 -0.93
N LEU A 142 -11.81 5.98 -0.53
CA LEU A 142 -11.13 5.92 0.77
C LEU A 142 -10.13 7.08 0.93
N ILE A 143 -9.34 7.37 -0.11
CA ILE A 143 -8.39 8.49 -0.11
C ILE A 143 -9.14 9.82 0.02
N GLY A 144 -10.22 10.01 -0.74
CA GLY A 144 -11.04 11.23 -0.69
C GLY A 144 -11.69 11.45 0.69
N LEU A 145 -12.24 10.40 1.28
CA LEU A 145 -12.80 10.44 2.64
C LEU A 145 -11.71 10.77 3.68
N TRP A 146 -10.55 10.17 3.57
CA TRP A 146 -9.43 10.45 4.47
C TRP A 146 -8.96 11.90 4.40
N LEU A 147 -8.83 12.46 3.18
CA LEU A 147 -8.49 13.86 2.96
C LEU A 147 -9.54 14.80 3.55
N LEU A 148 -10.82 14.50 3.33
CA LEU A 148 -11.93 15.29 3.83
C LEU A 148 -11.99 15.29 5.36
N VAL A 149 -11.91 14.12 5.98
CA VAL A 149 -11.90 13.97 7.45
C VAL A 149 -10.69 14.68 8.04
N THR A 150 -9.50 14.52 7.46
CA THR A 150 -8.28 15.21 7.92
C THR A 150 -8.43 16.72 7.84
N GLY A 151 -8.96 17.24 6.73
CA GLY A 151 -9.22 18.67 6.57
C GLY A 151 -10.22 19.20 7.60
N ILE A 152 -11.30 18.47 7.86
CA ILE A 152 -12.30 18.86 8.89
C ILE A 152 -11.66 18.86 10.27
N ILE A 153 -10.93 17.80 10.65
CA ILE A 153 -10.26 17.72 11.96
C ILE A 153 -9.29 18.89 12.14
N MET A 154 -8.53 19.25 11.10
CA MET A 154 -7.60 20.38 11.15
C MET A 154 -8.27 21.71 11.44
N ILE A 155 -9.51 21.92 11.01
CA ILE A 155 -10.27 23.16 11.33
C ILE A 155 -10.60 23.20 12.83
N PHE A 156 -10.99 22.07 13.42
CA PHE A 156 -11.38 22.00 14.83
C PHE A 156 -10.22 21.89 15.81
N GLN A 157 -9.02 21.55 15.35
CA GLN A 157 -7.83 21.53 16.20
C GLN A 157 -7.46 22.98 16.57
N LYS A 158 -7.62 23.33 17.83
CA LYS A 158 -7.10 24.58 18.39
C LYS A 158 -5.54 24.49 18.45
N ASP A 159 -4.89 25.61 18.16
CA ASP A 159 -3.44 25.76 18.32
C ASP A 159 -3.04 25.63 19.79
#